data_2585b1777d1788d1d33549be10238e48
#
_entry.id   2585b1777d1788d1d33549be10238e48
#
_cell.length_a   1.000
_cell.length_b   1.000
_cell.length_c   1.000
_cell.angle_alpha   90.00
_cell.angle_beta   90.00
_cell.angle_gamma   90.00
#
_symmetry.space_group_name_H-M   'P 1'
#
loop_
_entity.id
_entity.type
_entity.pdbx_description
1 polymer ?
#
loop_
_entity_poly.entity_id
_entity_poly.type
_entity_poly.pdbx_seq_one_letter_code
_entity_poly.pdbx_strand_id
1 'polypeptide(L)'
;MALFQKLQRTVCKLTRPVVQNTNECADAEVEEAQHEYAVALQKCLIDLANEVYGVTDPKDISQRVLRQACIFYDADWCGMFDVDRMLKLLVPFWWYNRATGGMTKTKLDDSGVYGDFTRWMDALNSNKPIYVDDIEKIKDSNPEEYAVYSKQEVRSILAVPYHKREKGFLLLRNPKRHGDKPEMLQIMANILVAEINEQKLLERMKAESENMDTSAEIVINLFGGLEIITSKGTLSEAEIKSPLACKLLVLLMMNRHRSMTGRELADALWPDADYTDSTGKLRTLLYRFRTTFRLLSDKELIVTSANGYRINSELSIRTDYEDFERTCEVSKKAYDRYQKKELLCKAVKFYRGKLFPTGSGEHWLLACNSKYHLQYLAIVEELMTQLNAEKNYSMMHEYAMMAVSVEPDNPTVLFWLIVALRKHGAIDMAKEHLESARIRLLNEEYQELEERLIAV
;
A
#
# COMPACT_ATOMS: atom_id res chain seq x y z
N MET A 1 16.63 22.72 -4.68
CA MET A 1 17.62 23.41 -5.56
C MET A 1 17.62 22.84 -6.98
N ALA A 2 17.75 21.54 -7.20
CA ALA A 2 17.77 20.94 -8.55
C ALA A 2 16.46 21.11 -9.34
N LEU A 3 15.31 21.03 -8.69
CA LEU A 3 13.99 21.22 -9.30
C LEU A 3 13.80 22.67 -9.80
N PHE A 4 14.22 23.64 -9.01
CA PHE A 4 14.13 25.06 -9.33
C PHE A 4 14.97 25.43 -10.57
N GLN A 5 16.19 24.90 -10.69
CA GLN A 5 17.03 25.09 -11.87
C GLN A 5 16.46 24.43 -13.14
N LYS A 6 15.77 23.30 -12.97
CA LYS A 6 15.10 22.61 -14.06
C LYS A 6 13.86 23.36 -14.53
N LEU A 7 13.08 23.94 -13.61
CA LEU A 7 11.93 24.80 -13.88
C LEU A 7 12.34 26.09 -14.60
N GLN A 8 13.39 26.78 -14.14
CA GLN A 8 13.92 27.97 -14.84
C GLN A 8 14.34 27.68 -16.29
N ARG A 9 15.00 26.54 -16.54
CA ARG A 9 15.38 26.12 -17.89
C ARG A 9 14.19 25.80 -18.78
N THR A 10 13.10 25.29 -18.21
CA THR A 10 11.86 24.97 -18.95
C THR A 10 11.11 26.26 -19.31
N VAL A 11 11.02 27.22 -18.39
CA VAL A 11 10.41 28.54 -18.61
C VAL A 11 11.16 29.31 -19.72
N CYS A 12 12.51 29.32 -19.68
CA CYS A 12 13.31 29.97 -20.75
C CYS A 12 13.14 29.33 -22.13
N LYS A 13 12.71 28.06 -22.21
CA LYS A 13 12.41 27.42 -23.51
C LYS A 13 11.01 27.73 -24.04
N LEU A 14 10.05 27.95 -23.15
CA LEU A 14 8.66 28.27 -23.48
C LEU A 14 8.42 29.75 -23.88
N THR A 15 9.35 30.64 -23.48
CA THR A 15 9.26 32.09 -23.72
C THR A 15 10.04 32.59 -24.96
N ARG A 16 10.58 31.69 -25.81
CA ARG A 16 11.21 32.13 -27.08
C ARG A 16 10.14 32.43 -28.15
N PRO A 17 10.05 33.65 -28.67
CA PRO A 17 9.12 33.99 -29.75
C PRO A 17 9.52 33.25 -31.02
N VAL A 18 8.55 32.59 -31.65
CA VAL A 18 8.67 32.07 -33.04
C VAL A 18 8.26 33.23 -33.95
N VAL A 19 9.24 33.88 -34.52
CA VAL A 19 9.01 34.91 -35.52
C VAL A 19 8.67 34.24 -36.85
N GLN A 20 7.42 34.34 -37.30
CA GLN A 20 7.06 34.21 -38.74
C GLN A 20 6.05 35.30 -39.08
N ASN A 21 6.41 36.10 -40.11
CA ASN A 21 5.65 37.22 -40.68
C ASN A 21 4.28 36.79 -41.25
N THR A 22 3.21 37.51 -40.89
CA THR A 22 2.22 38.11 -41.81
C THR A 22 1.01 38.66 -41.04
N ASN A 23 0.56 39.92 -41.34
CA ASN A 23 -0.61 40.66 -40.85
C ASN A 23 -0.45 41.49 -39.57
N GLU A 24 0.00 42.72 -39.70
CA GLU A 24 0.50 43.60 -38.63
C GLU A 24 -0.51 44.01 -37.51
N CYS A 25 -1.83 43.91 -37.68
CA CYS A 25 -2.76 44.30 -36.60
C CYS A 25 -3.30 43.11 -35.79
N ALA A 26 -3.60 41.96 -36.42
CA ALA A 26 -4.04 40.78 -35.72
C ALA A 26 -2.87 40.10 -34.99
N ASP A 27 -1.67 40.24 -35.53
CA ASP A 27 -0.42 39.72 -34.91
C ASP A 27 -0.03 40.48 -33.64
N ALA A 28 -0.29 41.79 -33.54
CA ALA A 28 -0.01 42.62 -32.38
C ALA A 28 -0.91 42.25 -31.17
N GLU A 29 -2.20 42.01 -31.39
CA GLU A 29 -3.12 41.58 -30.33
C GLU A 29 -2.80 40.15 -29.82
N VAL A 30 -2.38 39.26 -30.71
CA VAL A 30 -1.96 37.88 -30.35
C VAL A 30 -0.63 37.91 -29.62
N GLU A 31 0.33 38.75 -30.03
CA GLU A 31 1.61 38.94 -29.31
C GLU A 31 1.41 39.55 -27.92
N GLU A 32 0.52 40.52 -27.77
CA GLU A 32 0.19 41.13 -26.48
C GLU A 32 -0.47 40.12 -25.54
N ALA A 33 -1.44 39.34 -26.01
CA ALA A 33 -2.09 38.28 -25.23
C ALA A 33 -1.10 37.15 -24.83
N GLN A 34 -0.17 36.79 -25.73
CA GLN A 34 0.88 35.85 -25.42
C GLN A 34 1.86 36.38 -24.37
N HIS A 35 2.22 37.65 -24.46
CA HIS A 35 3.07 38.32 -23.52
C HIS A 35 2.42 38.41 -22.12
N GLU A 36 1.14 38.82 -22.06
CA GLU A 36 0.38 38.85 -20.81
C GLU A 36 0.31 37.46 -20.13
N TYR A 37 0.06 36.41 -20.91
CA TYR A 37 0.04 35.04 -20.41
C TYR A 37 1.41 34.62 -19.89
N ALA A 38 2.50 34.92 -20.59
CA ALA A 38 3.86 34.61 -20.17
C ALA A 38 4.23 35.30 -18.84
N VAL A 39 3.84 36.58 -18.69
CA VAL A 39 4.03 37.32 -17.45
C VAL A 39 3.22 36.73 -16.29
N ALA A 40 1.93 36.39 -16.56
CA ALA A 40 1.08 35.76 -15.56
C ALA A 40 1.63 34.38 -15.12
N LEU A 41 2.13 33.58 -16.06
CA LEU A 41 2.76 32.29 -15.81
C LEU A 41 4.03 32.44 -14.96
N GLN A 42 4.90 33.40 -15.31
CA GLN A 42 6.13 33.68 -14.55
C GLN A 42 5.82 34.10 -13.10
N LYS A 43 4.85 35.01 -12.94
CA LYS A 43 4.39 35.45 -11.62
C LYS A 43 3.85 34.27 -10.80
N CYS A 44 2.96 33.46 -11.37
CA CYS A 44 2.39 32.32 -10.70
C CYS A 44 3.47 31.30 -10.25
N LEU A 45 4.51 31.08 -11.06
CA LEU A 45 5.63 30.19 -10.71
C LEU A 45 6.45 30.75 -9.54
N ILE A 46 6.67 32.06 -9.49
CA ILE A 46 7.38 32.70 -8.38
C ILE A 46 6.54 32.60 -7.09
N ASP A 47 5.26 32.93 -7.18
CA ASP A 47 4.34 32.85 -6.03
C ASP A 47 4.25 31.42 -5.50
N LEU A 48 4.11 30.43 -6.40
CA LEU A 48 4.09 29.03 -6.04
C LEU A 48 5.39 28.57 -5.38
N ALA A 49 6.54 28.96 -5.93
CA ALA A 49 7.84 28.63 -5.36
C ALA A 49 8.00 29.20 -3.93
N ASN A 50 7.56 30.44 -3.71
CA ASN A 50 7.61 31.09 -2.40
C ASN A 50 6.66 30.41 -1.39
N GLU A 51 5.47 30.02 -1.82
CA GLU A 51 4.49 29.36 -0.95
C GLU A 51 4.90 27.95 -0.53
N VAL A 52 5.59 27.21 -1.41
CA VAL A 52 6.03 25.85 -1.14
C VAL A 52 7.38 25.80 -0.43
N TYR A 53 8.17 26.90 -0.49
CA TYR A 53 9.49 26.96 0.12
C TYR A 53 9.44 26.74 1.64
N GLY A 54 10.21 25.78 2.13
CA GLY A 54 10.30 25.44 3.56
C GLY A 54 9.12 24.65 4.13
N VAL A 55 8.13 24.31 3.31
CA VAL A 55 7.04 23.41 3.71
C VAL A 55 7.48 21.96 3.51
N THR A 56 7.30 21.14 4.53
CA THR A 56 7.75 19.74 4.53
C THR A 56 6.57 18.74 4.54
N ASP A 57 5.37 19.20 4.88
CA ASP A 57 4.17 18.34 4.84
C ASP A 57 3.60 18.31 3.41
N PRO A 58 3.58 17.13 2.75
CA PRO A 58 3.05 16.98 1.40
C PRO A 58 1.58 17.35 1.25
N LYS A 59 0.79 17.19 2.31
CA LYS A 59 -0.62 17.60 2.30
C LYS A 59 -0.73 19.12 2.23
N ASP A 60 0.11 19.85 2.97
CA ASP A 60 0.16 21.31 2.93
C ASP A 60 0.68 21.80 1.59
N ILE A 61 1.71 21.13 1.02
CA ILE A 61 2.23 21.42 -0.32
C ILE A 61 1.12 21.22 -1.35
N SER A 62 0.40 20.10 -1.29
CA SER A 62 -0.69 19.83 -2.24
C SER A 62 -1.79 20.89 -2.16
N GLN A 63 -2.20 21.31 -0.96
CA GLN A 63 -3.23 22.33 -0.78
C GLN A 63 -2.79 23.70 -1.34
N ARG A 64 -1.53 24.08 -1.18
CA ARG A 64 -0.98 25.32 -1.72
C ARG A 64 -0.92 25.30 -3.25
N VAL A 65 -0.43 24.21 -3.84
CA VAL A 65 -0.39 24.02 -5.30
C VAL A 65 -1.78 24.05 -5.91
N LEU A 66 -2.74 23.31 -5.35
CA LEU A 66 -4.12 23.24 -5.85
C LEU A 66 -4.86 24.57 -5.69
N ARG A 67 -4.59 25.29 -4.60
CA ARG A 67 -5.09 26.67 -4.39
C ARG A 67 -4.55 27.62 -5.44
N GLN A 68 -3.25 27.59 -5.73
CA GLN A 68 -2.64 28.42 -6.76
C GLN A 68 -3.18 28.09 -8.17
N ALA A 69 -3.47 26.81 -8.44
CA ALA A 69 -4.15 26.44 -9.67
C ALA A 69 -5.52 27.11 -9.80
N CYS A 70 -6.35 27.06 -8.73
CA CYS A 70 -7.65 27.75 -8.73
C CYS A 70 -7.52 29.27 -8.90
N ILE A 71 -6.49 29.89 -8.33
CA ILE A 71 -6.25 31.34 -8.46
C ILE A 71 -5.83 31.70 -9.89
N PHE A 72 -4.86 30.98 -10.44
CA PHE A 72 -4.31 31.26 -11.78
C PHE A 72 -5.37 31.11 -12.88
N TYR A 73 -6.15 30.03 -12.83
CA TYR A 73 -7.20 29.74 -13.81
C TYR A 73 -8.57 30.39 -13.49
N ASP A 74 -8.68 31.07 -12.36
CA ASP A 74 -9.94 31.55 -11.79
C ASP A 74 -11.00 30.45 -11.75
N ALA A 75 -10.59 29.27 -11.30
CA ALA A 75 -11.41 28.06 -11.26
C ALA A 75 -12.09 27.87 -9.91
N ASP A 76 -13.21 27.15 -9.89
CA ASP A 76 -14.00 26.90 -8.69
C ASP A 76 -13.42 25.75 -7.86
N TRP A 77 -12.76 24.80 -8.52
CA TRP A 77 -12.24 23.59 -7.91
C TRP A 77 -11.03 23.05 -8.70
N CYS A 78 -10.06 22.47 -7.98
CA CYS A 78 -8.92 21.77 -8.54
C CYS A 78 -8.64 20.49 -7.76
N GLY A 79 -8.36 19.38 -8.45
CA GLY A 79 -8.04 18.13 -7.77
C GLY A 79 -7.30 17.11 -8.59
N MET A 80 -6.55 16.25 -7.89
CA MET A 80 -5.90 15.08 -8.46
C MET A 80 -6.80 13.85 -8.36
N PHE A 81 -6.84 13.09 -9.44
CA PHE A 81 -7.62 11.86 -9.55
C PHE A 81 -6.75 10.71 -9.98
N ASP A 82 -6.87 9.59 -9.29
CA ASP A 82 -6.42 8.30 -9.80
C ASP A 82 -7.47 7.72 -10.75
N VAL A 83 -6.97 7.03 -11.78
CA VAL A 83 -7.82 6.35 -12.76
C VAL A 83 -7.97 4.89 -12.39
N ASP A 84 -9.13 4.51 -11.86
CA ASP A 84 -9.50 3.10 -11.72
C ASP A 84 -10.09 2.58 -13.04
N ARG A 85 -9.27 1.80 -13.77
CA ARG A 85 -9.65 1.26 -15.09
C ARG A 85 -10.74 0.19 -15.02
N MET A 86 -10.83 -0.53 -13.89
CA MET A 86 -11.79 -1.63 -13.72
C MET A 86 -13.18 -1.10 -13.40
N LEU A 87 -13.25 -0.16 -12.49
CA LEU A 87 -14.50 0.45 -12.06
C LEU A 87 -14.93 1.62 -12.96
N LYS A 88 -14.09 2.00 -13.94
CA LYS A 88 -14.29 3.20 -14.77
C LYS A 88 -14.56 4.44 -13.92
N LEU A 89 -13.77 4.62 -12.88
CA LEU A 89 -13.88 5.71 -11.91
C LEU A 89 -12.66 6.61 -11.94
N LEU A 90 -12.92 7.90 -11.80
CA LEU A 90 -11.94 8.88 -11.38
C LEU A 90 -12.09 9.09 -9.88
N VAL A 91 -11.10 8.66 -9.10
CA VAL A 91 -11.13 8.72 -7.63
C VAL A 91 -10.29 9.89 -7.17
N PRO A 92 -10.90 10.98 -6.62
CA PRO A 92 -10.13 12.11 -6.12
C PRO A 92 -9.40 11.71 -4.83
N PHE A 93 -8.15 12.13 -4.70
CA PHE A 93 -7.38 11.91 -3.47
C PHE A 93 -6.83 13.20 -2.86
N TRP A 94 -6.48 14.23 -3.65
CA TRP A 94 -6.19 15.57 -3.19
C TRP A 94 -7.00 16.58 -3.99
N TRP A 95 -7.71 17.48 -3.31
CA TRP A 95 -8.47 18.54 -3.97
C TRP A 95 -8.49 19.83 -3.14
N TYR A 96 -8.79 20.90 -3.81
CA TYR A 96 -9.05 22.20 -3.21
C TYR A 96 -10.35 22.77 -3.78
N ASN A 97 -11.27 23.11 -2.87
CA ASN A 97 -12.52 23.79 -3.22
C ASN A 97 -12.39 25.25 -2.83
N ARG A 98 -12.53 26.14 -3.81
CA ARG A 98 -12.38 27.59 -3.59
C ARG A 98 -13.43 28.17 -2.66
N ALA A 99 -14.67 27.68 -2.71
CA ALA A 99 -15.78 28.19 -1.89
C ALA A 99 -15.59 27.90 -0.40
N THR A 100 -14.96 26.75 -0.05
CA THR A 100 -14.78 26.31 1.33
C THR A 100 -13.36 26.48 1.84
N GLY A 101 -12.42 26.75 0.98
CA GLY A 101 -11.02 26.97 1.32
C GLY A 101 -10.24 25.72 1.71
N GLY A 102 -10.56 24.55 1.17
CA GLY A 102 -9.83 23.32 1.51
C GLY A 102 -10.43 22.03 0.94
N MET A 103 -10.08 20.90 1.56
CA MET A 103 -10.54 19.54 1.19
C MET A 103 -11.92 19.18 1.80
N THR A 104 -12.83 20.10 1.91
CA THR A 104 -14.18 19.81 2.39
C THR A 104 -15.00 19.09 1.33
N LYS A 105 -15.70 18.00 1.72
CA LYS A 105 -16.58 17.28 0.81
C LYS A 105 -17.77 18.15 0.41
N THR A 106 -17.97 18.30 -0.88
CA THR A 106 -19.12 18.96 -1.50
C THR A 106 -19.74 18.01 -2.51
N LYS A 107 -20.90 18.38 -3.09
CA LYS A 107 -21.47 17.64 -4.24
C LYS A 107 -20.54 17.53 -5.43
N LEU A 108 -19.51 18.43 -5.50
CA LEU A 108 -18.50 18.46 -6.53
C LEU A 108 -17.38 17.40 -6.35
N ASP A 109 -17.31 16.79 -5.17
CA ASP A 109 -16.22 15.88 -4.79
C ASP A 109 -16.63 14.40 -4.93
N ASP A 110 -17.86 14.11 -5.33
CA ASP A 110 -18.29 12.75 -5.58
C ASP A 110 -17.53 12.19 -6.80
N SER A 111 -16.94 11.03 -6.63
CA SER A 111 -16.30 10.28 -7.72
C SER A 111 -17.33 10.04 -8.83
N GLY A 112 -17.06 10.56 -10.03
CA GLY A 112 -17.91 10.33 -11.18
C GLY A 112 -17.65 8.94 -11.76
N VAL A 113 -18.71 8.17 -11.98
CA VAL A 113 -18.66 7.00 -12.86
C VAL A 113 -18.92 7.51 -14.27
N TYR A 114 -17.97 7.31 -15.18
CA TYR A 114 -18.11 7.69 -16.57
C TYR A 114 -18.38 6.44 -17.39
N GLY A 115 -19.57 6.30 -17.96
CA GLY A 115 -19.94 5.13 -18.77
C GLY A 115 -19.04 4.93 -19.98
N ASP A 116 -18.79 5.98 -20.77
CA ASP A 116 -17.76 5.99 -21.81
C ASP A 116 -16.46 6.64 -21.30
N PHE A 117 -15.51 5.81 -20.95
CA PHE A 117 -14.20 6.20 -20.41
C PHE A 117 -13.12 6.33 -21.51
N THR A 118 -13.48 6.09 -22.77
CA THR A 118 -12.53 5.98 -23.89
C THR A 118 -11.75 7.28 -24.09
N ARG A 119 -12.40 8.43 -24.09
CA ARG A 119 -11.75 9.74 -24.26
C ARG A 119 -10.69 10.02 -23.19
N TRP A 120 -11.00 9.70 -21.94
CA TRP A 120 -10.06 9.87 -20.82
C TRP A 120 -8.89 8.91 -20.91
N MET A 121 -9.15 7.68 -21.33
CA MET A 121 -8.09 6.68 -21.54
C MET A 121 -7.19 7.03 -22.71
N ASP A 122 -7.75 7.54 -23.81
CA ASP A 122 -6.96 7.99 -24.96
C ASP A 122 -6.11 9.21 -24.62
N ALA A 123 -6.65 10.17 -23.88
CA ALA A 123 -5.91 11.32 -23.37
C ALA A 123 -4.78 10.89 -22.46
N LEU A 124 -5.04 9.95 -21.53
CA LEU A 124 -4.05 9.39 -20.63
C LEU A 124 -2.92 8.65 -21.39
N ASN A 125 -3.29 7.82 -22.39
CA ASN A 125 -2.31 7.06 -23.17
C ASN A 125 -1.48 7.93 -24.12
N SER A 126 -2.10 8.95 -24.69
CA SER A 126 -1.44 9.89 -25.63
C SER A 126 -0.76 11.07 -24.92
N ASN A 127 -0.86 11.16 -23.60
CA ASN A 127 -0.38 12.27 -22.78
C ASN A 127 -0.89 13.64 -23.28
N LYS A 128 -2.18 13.71 -23.64
CA LYS A 128 -2.81 14.93 -24.12
C LYS A 128 -3.76 15.49 -23.08
N PRO A 129 -3.83 16.83 -22.93
CA PRO A 129 -4.82 17.45 -22.06
C PRO A 129 -6.25 17.25 -22.61
N ILE A 130 -7.22 17.26 -21.71
CA ILE A 130 -8.63 17.33 -22.04
C ILE A 130 -9.10 18.74 -21.72
N TYR A 131 -9.64 19.43 -22.71
CA TYR A 131 -10.29 20.73 -22.53
C TYR A 131 -11.72 20.68 -23.05
N VAL A 132 -12.65 21.09 -22.23
CA VAL A 132 -14.07 21.27 -22.56
C VAL A 132 -14.44 22.67 -22.12
N ASP A 133 -14.56 23.57 -23.06
CA ASP A 133 -14.91 24.96 -22.81
C ASP A 133 -16.38 25.13 -22.38
N ASP A 134 -17.27 24.27 -22.92
CA ASP A 134 -18.69 24.22 -22.55
C ASP A 134 -19.18 22.76 -22.65
N ILE A 135 -19.72 22.24 -21.54
CA ILE A 135 -20.22 20.87 -21.47
C ILE A 135 -21.42 20.64 -22.40
N GLU A 136 -22.19 21.67 -22.76
CA GLU A 136 -23.32 21.53 -23.70
C GLU A 136 -22.85 21.02 -25.06
N LYS A 137 -21.61 21.30 -25.45
CA LYS A 137 -21.03 20.85 -26.73
C LYS A 137 -20.77 19.34 -26.79
N ILE A 138 -20.68 18.69 -25.65
CA ILE A 138 -20.43 17.22 -25.56
C ILE A 138 -21.71 16.43 -25.31
N LYS A 139 -22.86 17.08 -25.16
CA LYS A 139 -24.14 16.47 -24.80
C LYS A 139 -24.54 15.34 -25.75
N ASP A 140 -24.40 15.55 -27.06
CA ASP A 140 -24.78 14.58 -28.09
C ASP A 140 -23.69 13.52 -28.35
N SER A 141 -22.41 13.92 -28.20
CA SER A 141 -21.27 13.03 -28.46
C SER A 141 -20.89 12.13 -27.25
N ASN A 142 -21.12 12.63 -26.04
CA ASN A 142 -20.78 11.93 -24.78
C ASN A 142 -21.86 12.16 -23.72
N PRO A 143 -23.08 11.63 -23.90
CA PRO A 143 -24.24 11.94 -23.03
C PRO A 143 -24.07 11.49 -21.59
N GLU A 144 -23.34 10.39 -21.36
CA GLU A 144 -23.07 9.88 -20.00
C GLU A 144 -22.13 10.81 -19.24
N GLU A 145 -21.08 11.28 -19.88
CA GLU A 145 -20.14 12.25 -19.32
C GLU A 145 -20.82 13.60 -19.04
N TYR A 146 -21.65 14.07 -19.99
CA TYR A 146 -22.48 15.26 -19.82
C TYR A 146 -23.39 15.16 -18.59
N ALA A 147 -24.06 14.02 -18.40
CA ALA A 147 -24.95 13.79 -17.26
C ALA A 147 -24.22 13.88 -15.91
N VAL A 148 -22.98 13.40 -15.83
CA VAL A 148 -22.15 13.51 -14.63
C VAL A 148 -21.79 14.97 -14.36
N TYR A 149 -21.33 15.70 -15.37
CA TYR A 149 -20.94 17.10 -15.21
C TYR A 149 -22.12 18.00 -14.85
N SER A 150 -23.28 17.82 -15.51
CA SER A 150 -24.49 18.55 -15.20
C SER A 150 -24.93 18.35 -13.75
N LYS A 151 -24.89 17.12 -13.25
CA LYS A 151 -25.21 16.79 -11.85
C LYS A 151 -24.27 17.47 -10.86
N GLN A 152 -23.02 17.69 -11.24
CA GLN A 152 -21.98 18.31 -10.43
C GLN A 152 -21.86 19.83 -10.65
N GLU A 153 -22.76 20.46 -11.42
CA GLU A 153 -22.76 21.89 -11.73
C GLU A 153 -21.47 22.35 -12.45
N VAL A 154 -20.82 21.43 -13.15
CA VAL A 154 -19.63 21.71 -13.96
C VAL A 154 -20.07 22.27 -15.33
N ARG A 155 -19.46 23.37 -15.77
CA ARG A 155 -19.72 24.01 -17.06
C ARG A 155 -18.56 23.85 -18.04
N SER A 156 -17.35 23.84 -17.53
CA SER A 156 -16.13 23.68 -18.29
C SER A 156 -15.09 22.89 -17.53
N ILE A 157 -14.18 22.23 -18.23
CA ILE A 157 -13.15 21.38 -17.65
C ILE A 157 -11.82 21.60 -18.35
N LEU A 158 -10.74 21.68 -17.59
CA LEU A 158 -9.39 21.46 -18.05
C LEU A 158 -8.75 20.35 -17.24
N ALA A 159 -8.28 19.29 -17.88
CA ALA A 159 -7.58 18.19 -17.22
C ALA A 159 -6.27 17.89 -17.94
N VAL A 160 -5.21 17.68 -17.16
CA VAL A 160 -3.90 17.28 -17.67
C VAL A 160 -3.53 15.91 -17.13
N PRO A 161 -3.07 14.98 -17.97
CA PRO A 161 -2.65 13.68 -17.52
C PRO A 161 -1.30 13.77 -16.79
N TYR A 162 -1.10 12.91 -15.81
CA TYR A 162 0.22 12.67 -15.24
C TYR A 162 0.61 11.20 -15.37
N HIS A 163 1.89 11.01 -15.70
CA HIS A 163 2.46 9.70 -15.94
C HIS A 163 3.70 9.55 -15.10
N LYS A 164 3.63 8.72 -14.06
CA LYS A 164 4.78 8.03 -13.51
C LYS A 164 4.36 6.60 -13.12
N ARG A 165 4.57 6.12 -11.94
CA ARG A 165 4.08 4.80 -11.53
C ARG A 165 2.55 4.75 -11.41
N GLU A 166 1.94 5.86 -11.08
CA GLU A 166 0.49 6.05 -11.06
C GLU A 166 0.08 6.88 -12.28
N LYS A 167 -1.11 6.59 -12.79
CA LYS A 167 -1.68 7.26 -13.94
C LYS A 167 -2.97 7.92 -13.49
N GLY A 168 -3.11 9.21 -13.80
CA GLY A 168 -4.27 9.96 -13.41
C GLY A 168 -4.32 11.33 -14.06
N PHE A 169 -5.15 12.18 -13.51
CA PHE A 169 -5.36 13.54 -14.01
C PHE A 169 -5.32 14.56 -12.88
N LEU A 170 -4.71 15.72 -13.16
CA LEU A 170 -4.98 16.95 -12.44
C LEU A 170 -6.05 17.71 -13.20
N LEU A 171 -7.17 18.00 -12.55
CA LEU A 171 -8.39 18.53 -13.17
C LEU A 171 -8.80 19.83 -12.51
N LEU A 172 -9.22 20.80 -13.34
CA LEU A 172 -9.89 22.04 -12.95
C LEU A 172 -11.36 22.00 -13.38
N ARG A 173 -12.23 22.52 -12.53
CA ARG A 173 -13.65 22.75 -12.84
C ARG A 173 -13.91 24.24 -12.97
N ASN A 174 -14.63 24.61 -14.01
CA ASN A 174 -15.06 25.96 -14.32
C ASN A 174 -13.92 26.98 -14.39
N PRO A 175 -12.80 26.72 -15.11
CA PRO A 175 -11.77 27.73 -15.35
C PRO A 175 -12.36 28.89 -16.15
N LYS A 176 -12.21 30.13 -15.64
CA LYS A 176 -12.68 31.37 -16.28
C LYS A 176 -11.56 32.09 -17.01
N ARG A 177 -10.31 31.74 -16.77
CA ARG A 177 -9.11 32.28 -17.40
C ARG A 177 -8.22 31.15 -17.88
N HIS A 178 -7.59 31.33 -19.02
CA HIS A 178 -6.55 30.42 -19.54
C HIS A 178 -6.99 28.94 -19.61
N GLY A 179 -8.31 28.66 -19.77
CA GLY A 179 -8.82 27.30 -19.80
C GLY A 179 -8.31 26.50 -21.01
N ASP A 180 -7.89 27.16 -22.10
CA ASP A 180 -7.26 26.59 -23.28
C ASP A 180 -5.72 26.42 -23.13
N LYS A 181 -5.12 26.83 -21.99
CA LYS A 181 -3.67 26.84 -21.74
C LYS A 181 -3.31 25.82 -20.66
N PRO A 182 -2.98 24.58 -21.01
CA PRO A 182 -2.73 23.50 -20.03
C PRO A 182 -1.34 23.54 -19.38
N GLU A 183 -0.42 24.39 -19.87
CA GLU A 183 1.00 24.33 -19.54
C GLU A 183 1.26 24.51 -18.03
N MET A 184 0.62 25.54 -17.42
CA MET A 184 0.79 25.78 -15.99
C MET A 184 0.20 24.65 -15.15
N LEU A 185 -0.96 24.13 -15.55
CA LEU A 185 -1.58 22.99 -14.87
C LEU A 185 -0.69 21.73 -14.96
N GLN A 186 -0.04 21.51 -16.11
CA GLN A 186 0.91 20.41 -16.30
C GLN A 186 2.15 20.55 -15.41
N ILE A 187 2.66 21.78 -15.24
CA ILE A 187 3.77 22.06 -14.30
C ILE A 187 3.34 21.73 -12.88
N MET A 188 2.15 22.17 -12.46
CA MET A 188 1.60 21.90 -11.13
C MET A 188 1.38 20.40 -10.90
N ALA A 189 0.87 19.67 -11.88
CA ALA A 189 0.74 18.21 -11.82
C ALA A 189 2.10 17.53 -11.61
N ASN A 190 3.14 18.00 -12.32
CA ASN A 190 4.49 17.44 -12.16
C ASN A 190 5.09 17.74 -10.79
N ILE A 191 4.82 18.90 -10.20
CA ILE A 191 5.24 19.23 -8.82
C ILE A 191 4.56 18.28 -7.83
N LEU A 192 3.24 18.14 -7.91
CA LEU A 192 2.48 17.26 -7.02
C LEU A 192 2.93 15.79 -7.13
N VAL A 193 3.18 15.31 -8.35
CA VAL A 193 3.70 13.94 -8.55
C VAL A 193 5.12 13.78 -8.00
N ALA A 194 5.95 14.82 -8.06
CA ALA A 194 7.30 14.80 -7.47
C ALA A 194 7.22 14.68 -5.95
N GLU A 195 6.34 15.45 -5.31
CA GLU A 195 6.11 15.41 -3.86
C GLU A 195 5.60 14.04 -3.39
N ILE A 196 4.63 13.46 -4.11
CA ILE A 196 4.14 12.10 -3.83
C ILE A 196 5.29 11.09 -3.89
N ASN A 197 6.15 11.17 -4.92
CA ASN A 197 7.26 10.24 -5.08
C ASN A 197 8.35 10.43 -4.02
N GLU A 198 8.64 11.68 -3.62
CA GLU A 198 9.60 11.99 -2.57
C GLU A 198 9.11 11.47 -1.22
N GLN A 199 7.83 11.69 -0.91
CA GLN A 199 7.21 11.15 0.30
C GLN A 199 7.28 9.62 0.34
N LYS A 200 6.89 8.95 -0.76
CA LYS A 200 6.99 7.49 -0.88
C LYS A 200 8.43 6.99 -0.75
N LEU A 201 9.40 7.75 -1.27
CA LEU A 201 10.81 7.41 -1.11
C LEU A 201 11.27 7.55 0.34
N LEU A 202 10.87 8.65 1.01
CA LEU A 202 11.17 8.87 2.43
C LEU A 202 10.48 7.82 3.33
N GLU A 203 9.24 7.46 3.03
CA GLU A 203 8.53 6.38 3.72
C GLU A 203 9.20 5.02 3.49
N ARG A 204 9.70 4.76 2.28
CA ARG A 204 10.50 3.57 1.98
C ARG A 204 11.83 3.58 2.72
N MET A 205 12.55 4.69 2.69
CA MET A 205 13.81 4.83 3.44
C MET A 205 13.59 4.71 4.95
N LYS A 206 12.48 5.24 5.47
CA LYS A 206 12.08 5.02 6.87
C LYS A 206 11.69 3.57 7.12
N ALA A 207 10.89 2.96 6.25
CA ALA A 207 10.52 1.54 6.35
C ALA A 207 11.72 0.61 6.11
N GLU A 208 12.67 0.98 5.26
CA GLU A 208 13.95 0.29 5.09
C GLU A 208 14.89 0.56 6.26
N SER A 209 14.90 1.77 6.82
CA SER A 209 15.61 2.11 8.05
C SER A 209 14.97 1.46 9.28
N GLU A 210 13.64 1.37 9.34
CA GLU A 210 12.91 0.60 10.35
C GLU A 210 13.01 -0.92 10.10
N ASN A 211 13.24 -1.36 8.85
CA ASN A 211 13.60 -2.73 8.48
C ASN A 211 15.11 -3.00 8.58
N MET A 212 15.93 -1.98 8.52
CA MET A 212 17.31 -1.91 8.97
C MET A 212 17.38 -1.40 10.41
N ASP A 213 16.37 -1.65 11.22
CA ASP A 213 16.59 -1.88 12.63
C ASP A 213 17.29 -3.25 12.77
N THR A 214 18.42 -3.34 12.07
CA THR A 214 19.53 -4.26 12.26
C THR A 214 20.17 -4.03 13.64
N SER A 215 19.60 -3.16 14.47
CA SER A 215 19.90 -3.02 15.88
C SER A 215 19.15 -4.04 16.74
N ALA A 216 18.23 -4.83 16.17
CA ALA A 216 17.69 -5.95 16.90
C ALA A 216 18.82 -6.92 17.20
N GLU A 217 19.20 -7.01 18.46
CA GLU A 217 20.23 -7.94 18.93
C GLU A 217 19.82 -9.39 18.64
N ILE A 218 18.51 -9.64 18.56
CA ILE A 218 17.90 -10.97 18.41
C ILE A 218 16.67 -10.90 17.49
N VAL A 219 16.63 -11.78 16.50
CA VAL A 219 15.43 -12.03 15.68
C VAL A 219 14.85 -13.39 16.05
N ILE A 220 13.57 -13.46 16.35
CA ILE A 220 12.87 -14.70 16.70
C ILE A 220 11.73 -14.91 15.71
N ASN A 221 11.87 -15.92 14.89
CA ASN A 221 10.85 -16.36 13.96
C ASN A 221 10.02 -17.46 14.59
N LEU A 222 8.70 -17.38 14.49
CA LEU A 222 7.76 -18.38 15.01
C LEU A 222 6.85 -18.96 13.92
N PHE A 223 6.61 -18.23 12.82
CA PHE A 223 5.84 -18.76 11.70
C PHE A 223 6.60 -19.87 10.96
N GLY A 224 5.98 -21.05 10.87
CA GLY A 224 6.55 -22.23 10.22
C GLY A 224 7.60 -22.96 11.06
N GLY A 225 7.91 -22.47 12.30
CA GLY A 225 8.86 -23.08 13.21
C GLY A 225 9.61 -22.05 14.06
N LEU A 226 10.19 -22.50 15.17
CA LEU A 226 11.00 -21.65 16.04
C LEU A 226 12.43 -21.54 15.52
N GLU A 227 12.87 -20.33 15.28
CA GLU A 227 14.24 -19.99 14.91
C GLU A 227 14.68 -18.72 15.65
N ILE A 228 15.84 -18.76 16.29
CA ILE A 228 16.45 -17.62 16.99
C ILE A 228 17.73 -17.25 16.25
N ILE A 229 17.81 -16.01 15.77
CA ILE A 229 18.94 -15.51 15.00
C ILE A 229 19.61 -14.37 15.78
N THR A 230 20.93 -14.43 15.91
CA THR A 230 21.75 -13.39 16.51
C THR A 230 23.00 -13.14 15.65
N SER A 231 23.78 -12.14 15.98
CA SER A 231 25.07 -11.89 15.33
C SER A 231 26.09 -13.04 15.51
N LYS A 232 25.89 -13.92 16.51
CA LYS A 232 26.77 -15.06 16.79
C LYS A 232 26.33 -16.36 16.10
N GLY A 233 25.13 -16.40 15.53
CA GLY A 233 24.60 -17.57 14.83
C GLY A 233 23.10 -17.74 14.96
N THR A 234 22.61 -18.89 14.52
CA THR A 234 21.19 -19.27 14.54
C THR A 234 20.98 -20.47 15.43
N LEU A 235 19.83 -20.58 16.08
CA LEU A 235 19.39 -21.70 16.91
C LEU A 235 17.97 -22.10 16.51
N SER A 236 17.83 -23.26 15.92
CA SER A 236 16.54 -23.86 15.52
C SER A 236 15.99 -24.82 16.59
N GLU A 237 14.73 -25.25 16.44
CA GLU A 237 14.13 -26.28 17.29
C GLU A 237 14.97 -27.56 17.37
N ALA A 238 15.56 -27.96 16.23
CA ALA A 238 16.42 -29.15 16.17
C ALA A 238 17.70 -29.01 16.98
N GLU A 239 18.25 -27.81 17.10
CA GLU A 239 19.46 -27.52 17.86
C GLU A 239 19.18 -27.30 19.36
N ILE A 240 17.99 -26.80 19.71
CA ILE A 240 17.54 -26.70 21.12
C ILE A 240 17.35 -28.11 21.72
N LYS A 241 17.01 -29.11 20.92
CA LYS A 241 16.85 -30.53 21.30
C LYS A 241 15.91 -30.76 22.50
N SER A 242 15.02 -29.84 22.77
CA SER A 242 14.06 -29.90 23.87
C SER A 242 12.72 -29.26 23.48
N PRO A 243 11.72 -30.04 23.06
CA PRO A 243 10.41 -29.53 22.70
C PRO A 243 9.75 -28.70 23.83
N LEU A 244 9.95 -29.09 25.09
CA LEU A 244 9.44 -28.32 26.22
C LEU A 244 10.15 -26.98 26.40
N ALA A 245 11.46 -26.89 26.06
CA ALA A 245 12.17 -25.61 26.13
C ALA A 245 11.69 -24.68 25.00
N CYS A 246 11.39 -25.22 23.82
CA CYS A 246 10.77 -24.47 22.73
C CYS A 246 9.38 -23.98 23.15
N LYS A 247 8.53 -24.83 23.70
CA LYS A 247 7.20 -24.45 24.22
C LYS A 247 7.29 -23.35 25.28
N LEU A 248 8.21 -23.48 26.24
CA LEU A 248 8.46 -22.46 27.27
C LEU A 248 8.81 -21.09 26.64
N LEU A 249 9.73 -21.08 25.67
CA LEU A 249 10.12 -19.85 25.00
C LEU A 249 8.95 -19.24 24.25
N VAL A 250 8.23 -20.02 23.44
CA VAL A 250 7.09 -19.53 22.66
C VAL A 250 5.98 -18.98 23.58
N LEU A 251 5.70 -19.67 24.69
CA LEU A 251 4.73 -19.20 25.67
C LEU A 251 5.13 -17.86 26.29
N LEU A 252 6.41 -17.70 26.65
CA LEU A 252 6.94 -16.43 27.16
C LEU A 252 6.97 -15.34 26.08
N MET A 253 7.25 -15.67 24.83
CA MET A 253 7.21 -14.72 23.70
C MET A 253 5.80 -14.21 23.45
N MET A 254 4.78 -15.07 23.43
CA MET A 254 3.38 -14.68 23.31
C MET A 254 2.89 -13.80 24.48
N ASN A 255 3.59 -13.85 25.62
CA ASN A 255 3.29 -13.07 26.82
C ASN A 255 4.43 -12.08 27.18
N ARG A 256 5.26 -11.66 26.20
CA ARG A 256 6.50 -10.92 26.48
C ARG A 256 6.32 -9.59 27.21
N HIS A 257 5.11 -9.01 27.15
CA HIS A 257 4.79 -7.74 27.81
C HIS A 257 4.44 -7.88 29.31
N ARG A 258 4.39 -9.11 29.83
CA ARG A 258 4.12 -9.39 31.24
C ARG A 258 5.06 -10.45 31.81
N SER A 259 5.14 -10.51 33.12
CA SER A 259 5.76 -11.65 33.81
C SER A 259 4.75 -12.79 33.97
N MET A 260 5.20 -14.03 33.83
CA MET A 260 4.42 -15.23 34.11
C MET A 260 4.93 -15.89 35.36
N THR A 261 4.04 -16.24 36.27
CA THR A 261 4.41 -16.96 37.50
C THR A 261 4.88 -18.37 37.16
N GLY A 262 5.66 -18.96 38.09
CA GLY A 262 6.09 -20.35 37.94
C GLY A 262 4.90 -21.32 37.85
N ARG A 263 3.77 -20.99 38.50
CA ARG A 263 2.53 -21.76 38.43
C ARG A 263 1.89 -21.69 37.04
N GLU A 264 1.69 -20.48 36.49
CA GLU A 264 1.15 -20.33 35.14
C GLU A 264 1.96 -21.08 34.09
N LEU A 265 3.29 -21.03 34.21
CA LEU A 265 4.17 -21.77 33.29
C LEU A 265 4.07 -23.30 33.51
N ALA A 266 4.00 -23.75 34.75
CA ALA A 266 3.86 -25.16 35.05
C ALA A 266 2.52 -25.72 34.54
N ASP A 267 1.41 -25.02 34.79
CA ASP A 267 0.07 -25.43 34.38
C ASP A 267 -0.03 -25.47 32.82
N ALA A 268 0.66 -24.56 32.14
CA ALA A 268 0.67 -24.55 30.68
C ALA A 268 1.57 -25.63 30.04
N LEU A 269 2.69 -25.98 30.69
CA LEU A 269 3.65 -26.97 30.17
C LEU A 269 3.37 -28.42 30.62
N TRP A 270 2.72 -28.58 31.74
CA TRP A 270 2.40 -29.89 32.36
C TRP A 270 1.01 -29.86 33.00
N PRO A 271 -0.08 -29.79 32.21
CA PRO A 271 -1.44 -29.61 32.73
C PRO A 271 -1.89 -30.76 33.69
N ASP A 272 -1.33 -31.93 33.51
CA ASP A 272 -1.70 -33.12 34.29
C ASP A 272 -0.75 -33.41 35.50
N ALA A 273 0.21 -32.52 35.80
CA ALA A 273 1.20 -32.76 36.83
C ALA A 273 0.94 -31.94 38.11
N ASP A 274 1.27 -32.53 39.28
CA ASP A 274 1.23 -31.80 40.54
C ASP A 274 2.22 -30.63 40.55
N TYR A 275 1.78 -29.48 41.09
CA TYR A 275 2.58 -28.25 41.10
C TYR A 275 3.94 -28.38 41.80
N THR A 276 4.04 -29.14 42.86
CA THR A 276 5.28 -29.37 43.61
C THR A 276 6.35 -30.06 42.77
N ASP A 277 5.95 -31.03 41.95
CA ASP A 277 6.84 -31.77 41.03
C ASP A 277 7.21 -30.90 39.81
N SER A 278 6.27 -30.08 39.31
CA SER A 278 6.44 -29.20 38.18
C SER A 278 7.43 -28.06 38.43
N THR A 279 7.54 -27.56 39.66
CA THR A 279 8.46 -26.48 40.02
C THR A 279 9.93 -26.88 39.83
N GLY A 280 10.30 -28.09 40.22
CA GLY A 280 11.66 -28.62 40.02
C GLY A 280 11.98 -28.84 38.55
N LYS A 281 11.01 -29.36 37.77
CA LYS A 281 11.11 -29.57 36.35
C LYS A 281 11.28 -28.23 35.60
N LEU A 282 10.52 -27.19 35.97
CA LEU A 282 10.62 -25.85 35.38
C LEU A 282 12.01 -25.22 35.60
N ARG A 283 12.56 -25.30 36.81
CA ARG A 283 13.91 -24.78 37.09
C ARG A 283 14.98 -25.49 36.24
N THR A 284 14.86 -26.78 36.07
CA THR A 284 15.78 -27.56 35.23
C THR A 284 15.65 -27.19 33.78
N LEU A 285 14.42 -26.97 33.29
CA LEU A 285 14.13 -26.57 31.92
C LEU A 285 14.71 -25.17 31.60
N LEU A 286 14.49 -24.21 32.49
CA LEU A 286 15.04 -22.86 32.38
C LEU A 286 16.58 -22.87 32.39
N TYR A 287 17.19 -23.65 33.27
CA TYR A 287 18.66 -23.80 33.33
C TYR A 287 19.21 -24.34 32.01
N ARG A 288 18.60 -25.42 31.47
CA ARG A 288 19.00 -25.99 30.16
C ARG A 288 18.86 -25.00 29.02
N PHE A 289 17.71 -24.30 28.94
CA PHE A 289 17.50 -23.29 27.94
C PHE A 289 18.55 -22.17 28.02
N ARG A 290 18.77 -21.61 29.20
CA ARG A 290 19.80 -20.57 29.43
C ARG A 290 21.19 -21.01 29.00
N THR A 291 21.55 -22.27 29.33
CA THR A 291 22.85 -22.83 28.94
C THR A 291 22.98 -22.93 27.41
N THR A 292 21.95 -23.37 26.72
CA THR A 292 21.94 -23.45 25.25
C THR A 292 21.96 -22.03 24.61
N PHE A 293 21.19 -21.10 25.15
CA PHE A 293 21.11 -19.75 24.62
C PHE A 293 22.40 -18.92 24.81
N ARG A 294 23.20 -19.21 25.84
CA ARG A 294 24.53 -18.59 26.05
C ARG A 294 25.50 -18.78 24.90
N LEU A 295 25.27 -19.76 24.04
CA LEU A 295 26.06 -19.93 22.81
C LEU A 295 25.81 -18.79 21.79
N LEU A 296 24.64 -18.15 21.88
CA LEU A 296 24.19 -17.12 20.94
C LEU A 296 24.29 -15.69 21.50
N SER A 297 24.26 -15.51 22.81
CA SER A 297 24.27 -14.20 23.45
C SER A 297 24.87 -14.26 24.84
N ASP A 298 25.59 -13.21 25.22
CA ASP A 298 26.13 -13.07 26.60
C ASP A 298 25.05 -12.59 27.59
N LYS A 299 23.94 -12.04 27.06
CA LYS A 299 22.78 -11.61 27.85
C LYS A 299 21.75 -12.75 27.96
N GLU A 300 21.06 -12.84 29.07
CA GLU A 300 19.98 -13.83 29.24
C GLU A 300 18.71 -13.38 28.51
N LEU A 301 18.11 -14.28 27.73
CA LEU A 301 16.83 -14.03 27.04
C LEU A 301 15.64 -14.11 28.02
N ILE A 302 15.68 -15.08 28.96
CA ILE A 302 14.64 -15.26 29.99
C ILE A 302 15.20 -14.85 31.34
N VAL A 303 14.63 -13.80 31.91
CA VAL A 303 15.03 -13.28 33.23
C VAL A 303 13.99 -13.58 34.30
N THR A 304 14.47 -13.68 35.56
CA THR A 304 13.60 -13.81 36.72
C THR A 304 13.24 -12.40 37.23
N SER A 305 11.98 -12.16 37.50
CA SER A 305 11.45 -10.92 38.09
C SER A 305 10.79 -11.23 39.44
N ALA A 306 10.39 -10.20 40.17
CA ALA A 306 9.67 -10.36 41.45
C ALA A 306 8.36 -11.17 41.27
N ASN A 307 7.74 -11.10 40.13
CA ASN A 307 6.44 -11.72 39.80
C ASN A 307 6.59 -12.99 38.93
N GLY A 308 7.76 -13.57 38.77
CA GLY A 308 7.98 -14.78 37.99
C GLY A 308 9.04 -14.64 36.90
N TYR A 309 8.77 -15.17 35.73
CA TYR A 309 9.68 -15.19 34.57
C TYR A 309 9.15 -14.34 33.44
N ARG A 310 10.05 -13.68 32.72
CA ARG A 310 9.70 -12.85 31.54
C ARG A 310 10.82 -12.85 30.52
N ILE A 311 10.51 -12.44 29.32
CA ILE A 311 11.51 -12.09 28.33
C ILE A 311 12.24 -10.81 28.77
N ASN A 312 13.56 -10.78 28.58
CA ASN A 312 14.40 -9.66 28.99
C ASN A 312 14.06 -8.41 28.16
N SER A 313 13.53 -7.39 28.81
CA SER A 313 13.15 -6.13 28.17
C SER A 313 14.33 -5.22 27.76
N GLU A 314 15.55 -5.55 28.21
CA GLU A 314 16.76 -4.84 27.80
C GLU A 314 17.29 -5.30 26.44
N LEU A 315 16.77 -6.41 25.92
CA LEU A 315 17.12 -6.93 24.60
C LEU A 315 16.24 -6.33 23.52
N SER A 316 16.84 -5.87 22.45
CA SER A 316 16.11 -5.51 21.24
C SER A 316 15.74 -6.78 20.49
N ILE A 317 14.47 -7.19 20.58
CA ILE A 317 13.96 -8.42 19.98
C ILE A 317 12.93 -8.06 18.90
N ARG A 318 13.14 -8.56 17.71
CA ARG A 318 12.23 -8.49 16.58
C ARG A 318 11.61 -9.87 16.34
N THR A 319 10.32 -9.91 15.97
CA THR A 319 9.62 -11.17 15.69
C THR A 319 8.83 -11.09 14.38
N ASP A 320 8.74 -12.21 13.66
CA ASP A 320 8.01 -12.30 12.39
C ASP A 320 6.50 -12.07 12.56
N TYR A 321 5.90 -12.56 13.66
CA TYR A 321 4.46 -12.41 13.91
C TYR A 321 4.06 -10.97 14.26
N GLU A 322 4.90 -10.21 14.98
CA GLU A 322 4.64 -8.79 15.25
C GLU A 322 4.87 -7.93 14.01
N ASP A 323 5.87 -8.26 13.20
CA ASP A 323 6.11 -7.63 11.91
C ASP A 323 4.92 -7.87 10.96
N PHE A 324 4.37 -9.09 10.95
CA PHE A 324 3.16 -9.42 10.21
C PHE A 324 1.96 -8.58 10.69
N GLU A 325 1.67 -8.58 12.00
CA GLU A 325 0.57 -7.79 12.58
C GLU A 325 0.68 -6.31 12.23
N ARG A 326 1.85 -5.72 12.47
CA ARG A 326 2.11 -4.31 12.18
C ARG A 326 1.92 -3.99 10.70
N THR A 327 2.45 -4.85 9.81
CA THR A 327 2.32 -4.66 8.37
C THR A 327 0.86 -4.74 7.92
N CYS A 328 0.08 -5.67 8.47
CA CYS A 328 -1.36 -5.79 8.22
C CYS A 328 -2.14 -4.57 8.73
N GLU A 329 -1.80 -4.03 9.90
CA GLU A 329 -2.45 -2.83 10.43
C GLU A 329 -2.15 -1.58 9.58
N VAL A 330 -0.90 -1.44 9.16
CA VAL A 330 -0.49 -0.32 8.29
C VAL A 330 -1.15 -0.45 6.91
N SER A 331 -1.27 -1.66 6.35
CA SER A 331 -1.93 -1.88 5.06
C SER A 331 -3.41 -1.48 5.07
N LYS A 332 -4.12 -1.71 6.18
CA LYS A 332 -5.52 -1.29 6.36
C LYS A 332 -5.69 0.24 6.40
N LYS A 333 -4.66 0.95 6.85
CA LYS A 333 -4.66 2.43 6.96
C LYS A 333 -4.07 3.11 5.71
N ALA A 334 -3.48 2.34 4.79
CA ALA A 334 -2.88 2.89 3.58
C ALA A 334 -3.96 3.39 2.61
N TYR A 335 -3.92 4.68 2.29
CA TYR A 335 -4.84 5.30 1.34
C TYR A 335 -4.38 5.10 -0.11
N ASP A 336 -3.06 4.99 -0.32
CA ASP A 336 -2.47 4.78 -1.63
C ASP A 336 -2.48 3.30 -2.01
N ARG A 337 -3.08 3.00 -3.17
CA ARG A 337 -3.22 1.64 -3.69
C ARG A 337 -1.87 0.93 -3.93
N TYR A 338 -0.86 1.69 -4.38
CA TYR A 338 0.47 1.13 -4.60
C TYR A 338 1.16 0.78 -3.29
N GLN A 339 1.14 1.71 -2.32
CA GLN A 339 1.66 1.48 -0.97
C GLN A 339 0.96 0.31 -0.30
N LYS A 340 -0.39 0.24 -0.43
CA LYS A 340 -1.17 -0.87 0.09
C LYS A 340 -0.71 -2.19 -0.51
N LYS A 341 -0.53 -2.26 -1.83
CA LYS A 341 -0.03 -3.44 -2.51
C LYS A 341 1.36 -3.88 -2.00
N GLU A 342 2.30 -2.95 -1.86
CA GLU A 342 3.63 -3.26 -1.32
C GLU A 342 3.55 -3.84 0.10
N LEU A 343 2.69 -3.27 0.95
CA LEU A 343 2.46 -3.77 2.30
C LEU A 343 1.81 -5.15 2.31
N LEU A 344 0.83 -5.39 1.44
CA LEU A 344 0.20 -6.71 1.28
C LEU A 344 1.23 -7.75 0.80
N CYS A 345 2.04 -7.42 -0.20
CA CYS A 345 3.14 -8.27 -0.67
C CYS A 345 4.14 -8.61 0.45
N LYS A 346 4.45 -7.64 1.30
CA LYS A 346 5.34 -7.83 2.44
C LYS A 346 4.70 -8.70 3.51
N ALA A 347 3.42 -8.47 3.83
CA ALA A 347 2.69 -9.27 4.80
C ALA A 347 2.61 -10.74 4.40
N VAL A 348 2.31 -11.05 3.12
CA VAL A 348 2.29 -12.44 2.62
C VAL A 348 3.63 -13.16 2.86
N LYS A 349 4.77 -12.46 2.74
CA LYS A 349 6.10 -13.03 2.94
C LYS A 349 6.46 -13.32 4.40
N PHE A 350 5.85 -12.60 5.36
CA PHE A 350 6.10 -12.86 6.77
C PHE A 350 5.44 -14.15 7.26
N TYR A 351 4.23 -14.46 6.78
CA TYR A 351 3.51 -15.65 7.20
C TYR A 351 4.04 -16.89 6.48
N ARG A 352 4.70 -17.77 7.21
CA ARG A 352 5.29 -19.02 6.71
C ARG A 352 4.57 -20.27 7.22
N GLY A 353 3.34 -20.12 7.69
CA GLY A 353 2.52 -21.17 8.26
C GLY A 353 2.16 -20.92 9.73
N LYS A 354 1.64 -21.92 10.40
CA LYS A 354 1.23 -21.83 11.80
C LYS A 354 2.39 -21.40 12.69
N LEU A 355 2.07 -20.62 13.73
CA LEU A 355 3.02 -20.34 14.80
C LEU A 355 3.42 -21.66 15.46
N PHE A 356 4.72 -21.92 15.55
CA PHE A 356 5.29 -23.06 16.22
C PHE A 356 4.54 -24.37 15.92
N PRO A 357 4.63 -24.92 14.69
CA PRO A 357 3.85 -26.08 14.25
C PRO A 357 3.99 -27.32 15.12
N THR A 358 5.17 -27.55 15.68
CA THR A 358 5.44 -28.67 16.61
C THR A 358 4.65 -28.59 17.92
N GLY A 359 4.17 -27.39 18.28
CA GLY A 359 3.28 -27.16 19.42
C GLY A 359 1.83 -26.90 19.03
N SER A 360 1.40 -27.18 17.81
CA SER A 360 0.07 -26.81 17.29
C SER A 360 -1.11 -27.42 18.05
N GLY A 361 -0.90 -28.50 18.81
CA GLY A 361 -1.91 -29.09 19.70
C GLY A 361 -2.11 -28.35 21.02
N GLU A 362 -1.29 -27.39 21.35
CA GLU A 362 -1.40 -26.63 22.59
C GLU A 362 -2.60 -25.68 22.57
N HIS A 363 -3.50 -25.81 23.54
CA HIS A 363 -4.76 -25.06 23.59
C HIS A 363 -4.55 -23.53 23.56
N TRP A 364 -3.51 -23.05 24.26
CA TRP A 364 -3.17 -21.62 24.32
C TRP A 364 -2.67 -21.06 22.98
N LEU A 365 -2.19 -21.91 22.05
CA LEU A 365 -1.74 -21.53 20.73
C LEU A 365 -2.86 -21.53 19.65
N LEU A 366 -3.94 -22.27 19.89
CA LEU A 366 -5.03 -22.43 18.93
C LEU A 366 -5.66 -21.09 18.54
N ALA A 367 -5.97 -20.25 19.52
CA ALA A 367 -6.58 -18.95 19.28
C ALA A 367 -5.65 -18.03 18.46
N CYS A 368 -4.34 -18.02 18.78
CA CYS A 368 -3.34 -17.27 18.04
C CYS A 368 -3.21 -17.75 16.61
N ASN A 369 -3.10 -19.06 16.40
CA ASN A 369 -3.01 -19.67 15.08
C ASN A 369 -4.25 -19.38 14.23
N SER A 370 -5.44 -19.48 14.79
CA SER A 370 -6.69 -19.12 14.08
C SER A 370 -6.72 -17.65 13.69
N LYS A 371 -6.31 -16.74 14.58
CA LYS A 371 -6.23 -15.30 14.30
C LYS A 371 -5.31 -15.04 13.11
N TYR A 372 -4.07 -15.54 13.15
CA TYR A 372 -3.09 -15.27 12.10
C TYR A 372 -3.45 -15.93 10.78
N HIS A 373 -4.02 -17.13 10.81
CA HIS A 373 -4.50 -17.84 9.63
C HIS A 373 -5.61 -17.03 8.90
N LEU A 374 -6.65 -16.61 9.63
CA LEU A 374 -7.73 -15.80 9.06
C LEU A 374 -7.22 -14.45 8.54
N GLN A 375 -6.29 -13.82 9.26
CA GLN A 375 -5.69 -12.57 8.84
C GLN A 375 -4.85 -12.74 7.56
N TYR A 376 -4.11 -13.85 7.46
CA TYR A 376 -3.34 -14.19 6.27
C TYR A 376 -4.23 -14.40 5.04
N LEU A 377 -5.31 -15.18 5.18
CA LEU A 377 -6.25 -15.41 4.08
C LEU A 377 -6.89 -14.11 3.59
N ALA A 378 -7.26 -13.22 4.50
CA ALA A 378 -7.79 -11.90 4.12
C ALA A 378 -6.78 -11.06 3.35
N ILE A 379 -5.51 -11.08 3.74
CA ILE A 379 -4.41 -10.37 3.05
C ILE A 379 -4.16 -10.97 1.66
N VAL A 380 -4.17 -12.29 1.53
CA VAL A 380 -4.02 -12.97 0.24
C VAL A 380 -5.17 -12.61 -0.69
N GLU A 381 -6.42 -12.69 -0.22
CA GLU A 381 -7.62 -12.34 -1.00
C GLU A 381 -7.55 -10.90 -1.51
N GLU A 382 -7.18 -9.95 -0.65
CA GLU A 382 -7.07 -8.54 -1.00
C GLU A 382 -5.95 -8.29 -2.02
N LEU A 383 -4.78 -8.91 -1.84
CA LEU A 383 -3.65 -8.80 -2.77
C LEU A 383 -4.02 -9.37 -4.14
N MET A 384 -4.61 -10.57 -4.18
CA MET A 384 -4.97 -11.23 -5.43
C MET A 384 -6.05 -10.45 -6.19
N THR A 385 -7.05 -9.93 -5.48
CA THR A 385 -8.09 -9.06 -6.06
C THR A 385 -7.46 -7.82 -6.71
N GLN A 386 -6.50 -7.18 -6.03
CA GLN A 386 -5.81 -6.02 -6.57
C GLN A 386 -4.95 -6.37 -7.80
N LEU A 387 -4.18 -7.46 -7.75
CA LEU A 387 -3.33 -7.90 -8.86
C LEU A 387 -4.16 -8.32 -10.09
N ASN A 388 -5.30 -8.98 -9.88
CA ASN A 388 -6.24 -9.33 -10.95
C ASN A 388 -6.82 -8.07 -11.60
N ALA A 389 -7.22 -7.07 -10.81
CA ALA A 389 -7.69 -5.78 -11.31
C ALA A 389 -6.62 -5.02 -12.12
N GLU A 390 -5.35 -5.12 -11.72
CA GLU A 390 -4.21 -4.56 -12.44
C GLU A 390 -3.80 -5.40 -13.67
N LYS A 391 -4.40 -6.57 -13.89
CA LYS A 391 -4.00 -7.58 -14.90
C LYS A 391 -2.53 -7.99 -14.78
N ASN A 392 -1.98 -7.92 -13.57
CA ASN A 392 -0.61 -8.33 -13.28
C ASN A 392 -0.58 -9.82 -12.93
N TYR A 393 -0.86 -10.66 -13.93
CA TYR A 393 -1.00 -12.10 -13.74
C TYR A 393 0.30 -12.79 -13.35
N SER A 394 1.45 -12.22 -13.71
CA SER A 394 2.76 -12.76 -13.31
C SER A 394 2.98 -12.68 -11.80
N MET A 395 2.77 -11.51 -11.19
CA MET A 395 2.83 -11.37 -9.74
C MET A 395 1.74 -12.17 -9.04
N MET A 396 0.53 -12.19 -9.64
CA MET A 396 -0.59 -12.97 -9.11
C MET A 396 -0.22 -14.45 -8.99
N HIS A 397 0.39 -15.03 -10.03
CA HIS A 397 0.86 -16.42 -10.00
C HIS A 397 1.96 -16.63 -8.94
N GLU A 398 2.96 -15.73 -8.87
CA GLU A 398 4.04 -15.82 -7.88
C GLU A 398 3.51 -15.87 -6.44
N TYR A 399 2.63 -14.93 -6.07
CA TYR A 399 2.09 -14.87 -4.72
C TYR A 399 1.04 -15.96 -4.43
N ALA A 400 0.28 -16.41 -5.45
CA ALA A 400 -0.61 -17.55 -5.32
C ALA A 400 0.17 -18.86 -5.06
N MET A 401 1.30 -19.06 -5.73
CA MET A 401 2.19 -20.21 -5.47
C MET A 401 2.79 -20.15 -4.06
N MET A 402 3.22 -18.95 -3.60
CA MET A 402 3.65 -18.77 -2.20
C MET A 402 2.54 -19.17 -1.23
N ALA A 403 1.31 -18.71 -1.48
CA ALA A 403 0.18 -18.99 -0.60
C ALA A 403 -0.16 -20.49 -0.58
N VAL A 404 -0.15 -21.16 -1.72
CA VAL A 404 -0.36 -22.62 -1.80
C VAL A 404 0.74 -23.42 -1.09
N SER A 405 2.00 -22.94 -1.11
CA SER A 405 3.07 -23.63 -0.38
C SER A 405 2.88 -23.62 1.14
N VAL A 406 2.13 -22.64 1.65
CA VAL A 406 1.85 -22.46 3.08
C VAL A 406 0.50 -23.09 3.47
N GLU A 407 -0.52 -22.92 2.63
CA GLU A 407 -1.89 -23.37 2.83
C GLU A 407 -2.37 -24.19 1.61
N PRO A 408 -1.84 -25.41 1.41
CA PRO A 408 -2.04 -26.17 0.19
C PRO A 408 -3.48 -26.67 -0.01
N ASP A 409 -4.24 -26.83 1.07
CA ASP A 409 -5.60 -27.35 1.07
C ASP A 409 -6.66 -26.28 1.35
N ASN A 410 -6.31 -25.00 1.17
CA ASN A 410 -7.24 -23.90 1.39
C ASN A 410 -7.97 -23.53 0.08
N PRO A 411 -9.32 -23.54 0.03
CA PRO A 411 -10.10 -23.25 -1.17
C PRO A 411 -9.82 -21.86 -1.76
N THR A 412 -9.69 -20.85 -0.92
CA THR A 412 -9.42 -19.47 -1.34
C THR A 412 -8.07 -19.34 -2.04
N VAL A 413 -7.06 -19.99 -1.49
CA VAL A 413 -5.70 -19.97 -2.05
C VAL A 413 -5.63 -20.72 -3.37
N LEU A 414 -6.27 -21.90 -3.44
CA LEU A 414 -6.40 -22.70 -4.67
C LEU A 414 -7.18 -21.97 -5.75
N PHE A 415 -8.27 -21.27 -5.39
CA PHE A 415 -9.03 -20.44 -6.31
C PHE A 415 -8.12 -19.44 -7.04
N TRP A 416 -7.33 -18.66 -6.30
CA TRP A 416 -6.48 -17.66 -6.88
C TRP A 416 -5.34 -18.22 -7.72
N LEU A 417 -4.80 -19.39 -7.35
CA LEU A 417 -3.81 -20.07 -8.19
C LEU A 417 -4.43 -20.50 -9.53
N ILE A 418 -5.61 -21.13 -9.50
CA ILE A 418 -6.30 -21.60 -10.70
C ILE A 418 -6.67 -20.40 -11.61
N VAL A 419 -7.16 -19.31 -11.03
CA VAL A 419 -7.46 -18.06 -11.78
C VAL A 419 -6.18 -17.51 -12.42
N ALA A 420 -5.07 -17.42 -11.67
CA ALA A 420 -3.81 -16.94 -12.21
C ALA A 420 -3.32 -17.79 -13.38
N LEU A 421 -3.38 -19.11 -13.27
CA LEU A 421 -3.00 -20.05 -14.34
C LEU A 421 -3.89 -19.88 -15.58
N ARG A 422 -5.22 -19.78 -15.40
CA ARG A 422 -6.18 -19.55 -16.51
C ARG A 422 -5.87 -18.23 -17.24
N LYS A 423 -5.64 -17.14 -16.50
CA LYS A 423 -5.31 -15.81 -17.08
C LYS A 423 -3.92 -15.77 -17.74
N HIS A 424 -3.01 -16.64 -17.34
CA HIS A 424 -1.72 -16.85 -18.01
C HIS A 424 -1.80 -17.75 -19.26
N GLY A 425 -2.94 -18.41 -19.51
CA GLY A 425 -3.12 -19.34 -20.62
C GLY A 425 -2.66 -20.78 -20.31
N ALA A 426 -2.24 -21.06 -19.06
CA ALA A 426 -1.82 -22.39 -18.61
C ALA A 426 -3.05 -23.26 -18.22
N ILE A 427 -3.96 -23.49 -19.17
CA ILE A 427 -5.25 -24.09 -18.92
C ILE A 427 -5.15 -25.54 -18.42
N ASP A 428 -4.20 -26.30 -18.93
CA ASP A 428 -4.03 -27.70 -18.55
C ASP A 428 -3.51 -27.82 -17.10
N MET A 429 -2.55 -26.96 -16.70
CA MET A 429 -2.09 -26.90 -15.32
C MET A 429 -3.23 -26.46 -14.36
N ALA A 430 -4.06 -25.51 -14.78
CA ALA A 430 -5.23 -25.11 -14.00
C ALA A 430 -6.21 -26.25 -13.76
N LYS A 431 -6.43 -27.12 -14.77
CA LYS A 431 -7.26 -28.33 -14.63
C LYS A 431 -6.63 -29.36 -13.68
N GLU A 432 -5.32 -29.60 -13.80
CA GLU A 432 -4.60 -30.51 -12.91
C GLU A 432 -4.71 -30.08 -11.43
N HIS A 433 -4.57 -28.78 -11.17
CA HIS A 433 -4.76 -28.23 -9.80
C HIS A 433 -6.20 -28.38 -9.32
N LEU A 434 -7.20 -28.20 -10.19
CA LEU A 434 -8.62 -28.39 -9.84
C LEU A 434 -8.94 -29.86 -9.55
N GLU A 435 -8.45 -30.80 -10.36
CA GLU A 435 -8.59 -32.22 -10.12
C GLU A 435 -7.92 -32.68 -8.82
N SER A 436 -6.71 -32.14 -8.55
CA SER A 436 -6.01 -32.38 -7.29
C SER A 436 -6.80 -31.83 -6.10
N ALA A 437 -7.39 -30.64 -6.23
CA ALA A 437 -8.24 -30.04 -5.20
C ALA A 437 -9.46 -30.90 -4.87
N ARG A 438 -10.08 -31.52 -5.88
CA ARG A 438 -11.23 -32.44 -5.70
C ARG A 438 -10.93 -33.63 -4.80
N ILE A 439 -9.67 -34.09 -4.78
CA ILE A 439 -9.25 -35.23 -3.94
C ILE A 439 -8.94 -34.79 -2.51
N ARG A 440 -8.50 -33.55 -2.32
CA ARG A 440 -7.97 -33.04 -1.04
C ARG A 440 -8.97 -32.25 -0.21
N LEU A 441 -9.89 -31.53 -0.87
CA LEU A 441 -10.90 -30.71 -0.20
C LEU A 441 -12.12 -31.54 0.21
N LEU A 442 -12.85 -31.05 1.22
CA LEU A 442 -14.18 -31.56 1.53
C LEU A 442 -15.15 -31.25 0.37
N ASN A 443 -16.19 -32.08 0.19
CA ASN A 443 -17.13 -31.91 -0.92
C ASN A 443 -17.76 -30.51 -0.97
N GLU A 444 -18.11 -29.95 0.18
CA GLU A 444 -18.68 -28.59 0.29
C GLU A 444 -17.69 -27.51 -0.13
N GLU A 445 -16.44 -27.61 0.33
CA GLU A 445 -15.36 -26.68 -0.02
C GLU A 445 -15.00 -26.74 -1.51
N TYR A 446 -15.03 -27.94 -2.10
CA TYR A 446 -14.79 -28.12 -3.53
C TYR A 446 -15.92 -27.52 -4.37
N GLN A 447 -17.18 -27.70 -3.97
CA GLN A 447 -18.32 -27.09 -4.65
C GLN A 447 -18.25 -25.56 -4.62
N GLU A 448 -17.92 -24.97 -3.46
CA GLU A 448 -17.71 -23.52 -3.34
C GLU A 448 -16.60 -23.03 -4.26
N LEU A 449 -15.49 -23.77 -4.34
CA LEU A 449 -14.37 -23.45 -5.25
C LEU A 449 -14.83 -23.49 -6.72
N GLU A 450 -15.59 -24.51 -7.15
CA GLU A 450 -16.12 -24.60 -8.51
C GLU A 450 -17.08 -23.45 -8.84
N GLU A 451 -18.01 -23.13 -7.96
CA GLU A 451 -18.96 -22.03 -8.13
C GLU A 451 -18.23 -20.69 -8.30
N ARG A 452 -17.23 -20.41 -7.47
CA ARG A 452 -16.39 -19.21 -7.59
C ARG A 452 -15.61 -19.17 -8.91
N LEU A 453 -15.12 -20.30 -9.40
CA LEU A 453 -14.38 -20.40 -10.66
C LEU A 453 -15.26 -20.26 -11.92
N ILE A 454 -16.57 -20.51 -11.82
CA ILE A 454 -17.54 -20.29 -12.89
C ILE A 454 -17.89 -18.80 -12.98
N ALA A 455 -17.86 -18.08 -11.86
CA ALA A 455 -18.21 -16.66 -11.80
C ALA A 455 -17.11 -15.71 -12.34
N VAL A 456 -15.89 -16.19 -12.63
CA VAL A 456 -14.69 -15.41 -13.06
C VAL A 456 -14.23 -15.81 -14.46
#